data_088f473709a29e5cf70471c0e1d5ade9
#
_entry.id   088f473709a29e5cf70471c0e1d5ade9
#
_cell.length_a   1.000
_cell.length_b   1.000
_cell.length_c   1.000
_cell.angle_alpha   90.00
_cell.angle_beta   90.00
_cell.angle_gamma   90.00
#
_symmetry.space_group_name_H-M   'P 1'
#
loop_
_entity.id
_entity.type
_entity.pdbx_description
1 polymer ?
#
loop_
_entity_poly.entity_id
_entity_poly.type
_entity_poly.pdbx_seq_one_letter_code
_entity_poly.pdbx_strand_id
1 'polypeptide(L)' 'MRVFIYYDKDDHPVAEGTSASDLARKIGVTPGAVLHGLERGSKRYEQIYIDEVDGGEQ' A
#
# COMPACT_ATOMS: atom_id res chain seq x y z
N MET A 1 -9.39 -3.13 7.04
CA MET A 1 -8.44 -3.71 6.09
C MET A 1 -7.49 -2.65 5.62
N ARG A 2 -6.21 -2.99 5.58
CA ARG A 2 -5.20 -2.05 5.11
C ARG A 2 -4.85 -2.34 3.66
N VAL A 3 -4.69 -1.29 2.88
CA VAL A 3 -4.26 -1.43 1.50
C VAL A 3 -3.03 -0.57 1.30
N PHE A 4 -2.01 -1.16 0.72
CA PHE A 4 -0.76 -0.48 0.44
C PHE A 4 -0.69 -0.24 -1.06
N ILE A 5 -0.39 0.98 -1.46
CA ILE A 5 -0.41 1.36 -2.86
C ILE A 5 0.93 1.94 -3.27
N TYR A 6 1.40 1.56 -4.44
CA TYR A 6 2.63 2.10 -5.00
C TYR A 6 2.28 2.94 -6.23
N TYR A 7 2.79 4.16 -6.27
CA TYR A 7 2.53 5.09 -7.36
C TYR A 7 3.80 5.30 -8.18
N ASP A 8 3.63 5.54 -9.46
CA ASP A 8 4.77 5.88 -10.31
C ASP A 8 5.08 7.38 -10.18
N LYS A 9 6.02 7.85 -10.97
CA LYS A 9 6.44 9.25 -10.87
C LYS A 9 5.38 10.24 -11.31
N ASP A 10 4.36 9.76 -12.02
CA ASP A 10 3.28 10.59 -12.49
C ASP A 10 2.05 10.46 -11.58
N ASP A 11 2.24 9.90 -10.40
CA ASP A 11 1.18 9.72 -9.41
C ASP A 11 0.08 8.78 -9.86
N HIS A 12 0.39 7.85 -10.74
CA HIS A 12 -0.57 6.83 -11.13
C HIS A 12 -0.36 5.59 -10.27
N PRO A 13 -1.42 4.99 -9.74
CA PRO A 13 -1.26 3.76 -8.97
C PRO A 13 -0.83 2.62 -9.89
N VAL A 14 0.27 2.00 -9.55
CA VAL A 14 0.85 0.94 -10.35
C VAL A 14 0.54 -0.43 -9.76
N ALA A 15 0.50 -0.52 -8.46
CA ALA A 15 0.27 -1.78 -7.79
C ALA A 15 -0.31 -1.55 -6.42
N GLU A 16 -1.01 -2.55 -5.91
CA GLU A 16 -1.53 -2.49 -4.56
C GLU A 16 -1.45 -3.85 -3.92
N GLY A 17 -1.40 -3.86 -2.62
CA GLY A 17 -1.30 -5.10 -1.86
C GLY A 17 -1.97 -4.96 -0.51
N THR A 18 -2.22 -6.07 0.14
CA THR A 18 -2.87 -6.09 1.44
C THR A 18 -1.88 -6.04 2.58
N SER A 19 -0.61 -6.08 2.30
CA SER A 19 0.44 -5.95 3.29
C SER A 19 1.67 -5.38 2.60
N ALA A 20 2.62 -4.90 3.42
CA ALA A 20 3.86 -4.39 2.86
C ALA A 20 4.60 -5.49 2.10
N SER A 21 4.57 -6.70 2.60
CA SER A 21 5.21 -7.83 1.94
C SER A 21 4.53 -8.14 0.61
N ASP A 22 3.22 -8.09 0.58
CA ASP A 22 2.48 -8.37 -0.64
C ASP A 22 2.79 -7.33 -1.72
N LEU A 23 2.78 -6.06 -1.35
CA LEU A 23 3.10 -4.99 -2.28
C LEU A 23 4.55 -5.11 -2.74
N ALA A 24 5.47 -5.36 -1.82
CA ALA A 24 6.89 -5.47 -2.14
C ALA A 24 7.13 -6.57 -3.17
N ARG A 25 6.46 -7.70 -3.01
CA ARG A 25 6.61 -8.80 -3.94
C ARG A 25 6.12 -8.41 -5.33
N LYS A 26 5.05 -7.64 -5.40
CA LYS A 26 4.46 -7.25 -6.67
C LYS A 26 5.32 -6.24 -7.43
N ILE A 27 6.04 -5.40 -6.72
CA ILE A 27 6.85 -4.37 -7.37
C ILE A 27 8.34 -4.68 -7.35
N GLY A 28 8.72 -5.81 -6.79
CA GLY A 28 10.12 -6.25 -6.86
C GLY A 28 11.07 -5.58 -5.89
N VAL A 29 10.58 -5.19 -4.72
CA VAL A 29 11.42 -4.58 -3.69
C VAL A 29 11.27 -5.37 -2.41
N THR A 30 11.98 -4.98 -1.36
CA THR A 30 11.85 -5.65 -0.08
C THR A 30 10.71 -5.03 0.73
N PRO A 31 10.10 -5.78 1.65
CA PRO A 31 9.08 -5.22 2.52
C PRO A 31 9.61 -4.03 3.32
N GLY A 32 10.88 -4.08 3.72
CA GLY A 32 11.49 -2.97 4.43
C GLY A 32 11.52 -1.69 3.61
N ALA A 33 11.69 -1.81 2.30
CA ALA A 33 11.70 -0.64 1.43
C ALA A 33 10.32 0.02 1.41
N VAL A 34 9.26 -0.77 1.40
CA VAL A 34 7.89 -0.24 1.42
C VAL A 34 7.64 0.47 2.75
N LEU A 35 7.96 -0.17 3.85
CA LEU A 35 7.74 0.41 5.17
C LEU A 35 8.57 1.68 5.37
N HIS A 36 9.82 1.66 4.91
CA HIS A 36 10.69 2.81 5.03
C HIS A 36 10.16 3.98 4.18
N GLY A 37 9.67 3.69 3.00
CA GLY A 37 9.09 4.72 2.16
C GLY A 37 7.87 5.36 2.80
N LEU A 38 7.02 4.56 3.44
CA LEU A 38 5.86 5.08 4.15
C LEU A 38 6.28 5.94 5.34
N GLU A 39 7.29 5.48 6.08
CA GLU A 39 7.75 6.19 7.24
C GLU A 39 8.37 7.54 6.90
N ARG A 40 9.04 7.60 5.78
CA ARG A 40 9.66 8.85 5.33
C ARG A 40 8.70 9.79 4.65
N GLY A 41 7.48 9.36 4.42
CA GLY A 41 6.50 10.18 3.73
C GLY A 41 6.72 10.25 2.23
N SER A 42 7.24 9.18 1.65
CA SER A 42 7.48 9.14 0.22
C SER A 42 6.17 9.22 -0.54
N LYS A 43 6.14 9.99 -1.61
CA LYS A 43 4.95 10.10 -2.43
C LYS A 43 4.69 8.84 -3.25
N ARG A 44 5.66 7.92 -3.30
CA ARG A 44 5.51 6.69 -4.05
C ARG A 44 4.70 5.65 -3.32
N TYR A 45 4.56 5.77 -2.00
CA TYR A 45 3.88 4.76 -1.20
C TYR A 45 2.77 5.38 -0.39
N GLU A 46 1.66 4.69 -0.33
CA GLU A 46 0.53 5.13 0.48
C GLU A 46 -0.10 3.94 1.17
N GLN A 47 -0.51 4.13 2.40
CA GLN A 47 -1.22 3.11 3.15
C GLN A 47 -2.56 3.70 3.54
N ILE A 48 -3.63 3.01 3.16
CA ILE A 48 -4.97 3.46 3.50
C ILE A 48 -5.70 2.36 4.26
N TYR A 49 -6.65 2.77 5.07
CA TYR A 49 -7.48 1.85 5.81
C TYR A 49 -8.87 1.89 5.20
N ILE A 50 -9.40 0.72 4.87
CA ILE A 50 -10.74 0.62 4.34
C ILE A 50 -11.58 -0.05 5.40
N ASP A 51 -12.61 0.66 5.86
CA ASP A 51 -13.52 0.09 6.82
C ASP A 51 -14.37 -0.90 6.09
N GLU A 52 -14.31 -2.14 6.52
CA GLU A 52 -15.19 -3.10 6.00
C GLU A 52 -16.46 -2.95 6.65
N VAL A 53 -17.28 -2.22 6.10
CA VAL A 53 -18.60 -2.15 6.57
C VAL A 53 -19.22 -3.41 6.19
N ASP A 54 -19.36 -4.24 7.09
CA ASP A 54 -19.98 -5.37 6.94
C ASP A 54 -21.34 -5.16 7.03
N GLY A 55 -21.82 -4.96 6.05
CA GLY A 55 -23.13 -4.83 6.12
C GLY A 55 -23.76 -5.50 7.17
N GLY A 56 -23.64 -5.59 7.45
CA GLY A 56 -24.15 -5.97 8.21
C GLY A 56 -24.20 -5.82 9.28
N GLU A 57 -23.94 -5.84 9.32
CA GLU A 57 -24.06 -5.78 10.06
C GLU A 57 -24.54 -5.45 10.57
N GLN A 58 -24.73 -5.74 10.45
CA GLN A 58 -25.39 -5.47 10.86
C GLN A 58 -26.08 -5.48 10.94
#